data_8a9b890b457aabd6906683b6d32f437b
#
_entry.id   8a9b890b457aabd6906683b6d32f437b
#
_cell.length_a   1.000
_cell.length_b   1.000
_cell.length_c   1.000
_cell.angle_alpha   90.00
_cell.angle_beta   90.00
_cell.angle_gamma   90.00
#
_symmetry.space_group_name_H-M   'P 1'
#
loop_
_entity.id
_entity.type
_entity.pdbx_description
1 polymer ?
#
loop_
_entity_poly.entity_id
_entity_poly.type
_entity_poly.pdbx_seq_one_letter_code
_entity_poly.pdbx_strand_id
1 'polypeptide(L)'
;MHIHKLLLICIGTLLIGFQASCQQKAKPYAQLEIQGILQNLDSLLHTYRSRPIYWATYGNEGCLFDLRINDVTVHQLKHAGSIAGTASSLNPYIMRSGKQKVSVKLTPFPGKTKIWDSHQPTFEPFKLYICYVDFALPEEEQERVRVLTMPELKLITDEGGIPSYTYEAEFEAKVPYAVNGYTDGIDLREIPDIE
;
A
#
# COMPACT_ATOMS: atom_id res chain seq x y z
N MET A 1 6.86 -54.87 47.38
CA MET A 1 5.86 -54.44 46.37
C MET A 1 5.19 -53.11 46.73
N HIS A 2 5.71 -52.34 47.67
CA HIS A 2 5.13 -50.99 48.04
C HIS A 2 5.91 -49.79 47.59
N ILE A 3 7.20 -49.92 47.24
CA ILE A 3 8.09 -48.79 46.91
C ILE A 3 7.78 -48.22 45.52
N HIS A 4 7.41 -49.07 44.55
CA HIS A 4 7.07 -48.62 43.18
C HIS A 4 5.75 -47.81 43.08
N LYS A 5 4.80 -48.04 44.04
CA LYS A 5 3.55 -47.27 44.06
C LYS A 5 3.73 -45.83 44.58
N LEU A 6 4.69 -45.66 45.51
CA LEU A 6 4.98 -44.31 46.05
C LEU A 6 5.72 -43.41 45.04
N LEU A 7 6.60 -44.01 44.23
CA LEU A 7 7.37 -43.27 43.21
C LEU A 7 6.47 -42.77 42.07
N LEU A 8 5.45 -43.54 41.68
CA LEU A 8 4.49 -43.17 40.65
C LEU A 8 3.57 -42.00 41.07
N ILE A 9 3.23 -41.91 42.36
CA ILE A 9 2.39 -40.83 42.88
C ILE A 9 3.18 -39.53 42.96
N CYS A 10 4.47 -39.54 43.29
CA CYS A 10 5.32 -38.36 43.33
C CYS A 10 5.62 -37.81 41.92
N ILE A 11 5.74 -38.63 40.90
CA ILE A 11 5.95 -38.17 39.51
C ILE A 11 4.66 -37.59 38.93
N GLY A 12 3.50 -38.14 39.25
CA GLY A 12 2.20 -37.61 38.83
C GLY A 12 1.89 -36.22 39.42
N THR A 13 2.26 -35.95 40.65
CA THR A 13 2.05 -34.65 41.30
C THR A 13 3.02 -33.59 40.79
N LEU A 14 4.24 -33.97 40.36
CA LEU A 14 5.20 -33.04 39.79
C LEU A 14 4.81 -32.56 38.37
N LEU A 15 4.17 -33.41 37.59
CA LEU A 15 3.71 -33.08 36.23
C LEU A 15 2.46 -32.19 36.21
N ILE A 16 1.62 -32.25 37.24
CA ILE A 16 0.44 -31.39 37.35
C ILE A 16 0.81 -29.94 37.77
N GLY A 17 1.93 -29.77 38.50
CA GLY A 17 2.40 -28.47 38.96
C GLY A 17 2.98 -27.58 37.85
N PHE A 18 3.40 -28.11 36.71
CA PHE A 18 4.03 -27.34 35.64
C PHE A 18 3.07 -26.79 34.59
N GLN A 19 1.81 -27.22 34.57
CA GLN A 19 0.82 -26.69 33.61
C GLN A 19 0.02 -25.48 34.11
N ALA A 20 0.18 -25.10 35.38
CA ALA A 20 -0.60 -24.01 35.97
C ALA A 20 0.04 -22.59 35.83
N SER A 21 1.20 -22.47 35.18
CA SER A 21 1.99 -21.22 35.24
C SER A 21 2.01 -20.36 33.96
N CYS A 22 1.19 -20.68 32.94
CA CYS A 22 1.21 -19.89 31.69
C CYS A 22 -0.17 -19.40 31.20
N GLN A 23 -1.16 -19.36 32.07
CA GLN A 23 -2.37 -18.55 31.80
C GLN A 23 -2.23 -17.20 32.53
N GLN A 24 -1.47 -16.29 31.90
CA GLN A 24 -1.59 -14.89 32.22
C GLN A 24 -3.02 -14.50 31.87
N LYS A 25 -3.93 -14.44 32.87
CA LYS A 25 -5.28 -13.91 32.69
C LYS A 25 -5.14 -12.51 32.11
N ALA A 26 -5.50 -12.34 30.85
CA ALA A 26 -5.60 -11.03 30.23
C ALA A 26 -6.40 -10.15 31.18
N LYS A 27 -5.83 -8.98 31.49
CA LYS A 27 -6.46 -8.05 32.45
C LYS A 27 -7.89 -7.78 31.98
N PRO A 28 -8.91 -7.91 32.84
CA PRO A 28 -10.31 -7.74 32.41
C PRO A 28 -10.61 -6.34 31.85
N TYR A 29 -9.74 -5.35 32.10
CA TYR A 29 -9.83 -4.01 31.54
C TYR A 29 -9.71 -3.93 30.02
N ALA A 30 -8.85 -4.74 29.39
CA ALA A 30 -8.69 -4.74 27.95
C ALA A 30 -9.96 -5.24 27.23
N GLN A 31 -10.66 -6.19 27.82
CA GLN A 31 -11.89 -6.73 27.24
C GLN A 31 -13.07 -5.75 27.33
N LEU A 32 -13.20 -5.00 28.46
CA LEU A 32 -14.20 -3.97 28.62
C LEU A 32 -13.97 -2.78 27.68
N GLU A 33 -12.72 -2.40 27.49
CA GLU A 33 -12.33 -1.31 26.58
C GLU A 33 -12.61 -1.67 25.10
N ILE A 34 -12.28 -2.87 24.69
CA ILE A 34 -12.60 -3.38 23.34
C ILE A 34 -14.09 -3.47 23.11
N GLN A 35 -14.87 -3.98 24.08
CA GLN A 35 -16.33 -4.03 23.95
C GLN A 35 -16.95 -2.63 23.89
N GLY A 36 -16.45 -1.67 24.67
CA GLY A 36 -16.87 -0.28 24.59
C GLY A 36 -16.60 0.35 23.23
N ILE A 37 -15.43 0.07 22.64
CA ILE A 37 -15.07 0.53 21.29
C ILE A 37 -16.00 -0.12 20.26
N LEU A 38 -16.23 -1.42 20.34
CA LEU A 38 -17.10 -2.14 19.39
C LEU A 38 -18.54 -1.69 19.45
N GLN A 39 -19.08 -1.41 20.65
CA GLN A 39 -20.46 -0.90 20.83
C GLN A 39 -20.64 0.52 20.26
N ASN A 40 -19.57 1.32 20.27
CA ASN A 40 -19.59 2.68 19.73
C ASN A 40 -19.03 2.77 18.29
N LEU A 41 -18.65 1.66 17.69
CA LEU A 41 -18.02 1.64 16.36
C LEU A 41 -18.90 2.32 15.30
N ASP A 42 -20.20 2.04 15.31
CA ASP A 42 -21.16 2.64 14.37
C ASP A 42 -21.23 4.17 14.52
N SER A 43 -21.08 4.69 15.75
CA SER A 43 -21.05 6.14 16.01
C SER A 43 -19.74 6.80 15.57
N LEU A 44 -18.66 6.02 15.45
CA LEU A 44 -17.35 6.48 14.99
C LEU A 44 -17.20 6.36 13.47
N LEU A 45 -18.08 5.60 12.81
CA LEU A 45 -18.06 5.46 11.36
C LEU A 45 -18.60 6.73 10.71
N HIS A 46 -17.73 7.43 9.99
CA HIS A 46 -18.14 8.53 9.13
C HIS A 46 -18.81 7.98 7.87
N THR A 47 -20.09 8.27 7.69
CA THR A 47 -20.78 8.01 6.43
C THR A 47 -20.57 9.19 5.49
N TYR A 48 -19.88 8.96 4.40
CA TYR A 48 -19.68 9.97 3.36
C TYR A 48 -20.73 9.83 2.27
N ARG A 49 -21.23 10.95 1.74
CA ARG A 49 -22.14 10.99 0.57
C ARG A 49 -21.44 10.54 -0.71
N SER A 50 -20.12 10.58 -0.74
CA SER A 50 -19.27 10.16 -1.86
C SER A 50 -18.11 9.38 -1.29
N ARG A 51 -17.77 8.24 -1.91
CA ARG A 51 -16.67 7.36 -1.51
C ARG A 51 -15.81 7.01 -2.73
N PRO A 52 -15.17 7.97 -3.35
CA PRO A 52 -14.31 7.72 -4.51
C PRO A 52 -13.06 6.95 -4.06
N ILE A 53 -12.82 5.84 -4.71
CA ILE A 53 -11.58 5.10 -4.59
C ILE A 53 -10.80 5.30 -5.89
N TYR A 54 -9.59 5.80 -5.77
CA TYR A 54 -8.66 6.05 -6.87
C TYR A 54 -7.66 4.91 -7.00
N TRP A 55 -7.33 4.55 -8.23
CA TRP A 55 -6.30 3.55 -8.56
C TRP A 55 -5.39 4.06 -9.67
N ALA A 56 -4.09 3.80 -9.50
CA ALA A 56 -3.15 3.76 -10.60
C ALA A 56 -3.14 2.34 -11.16
N THR A 57 -3.48 2.19 -12.43
CA THR A 57 -3.30 0.93 -13.16
C THR A 57 -2.11 1.09 -14.08
N TYR A 58 -1.15 0.18 -14.00
CA TYR A 58 0.09 0.24 -14.76
C TYR A 58 0.60 -1.14 -15.12
N GLY A 59 1.36 -1.20 -16.20
CA GLY A 59 2.13 -2.33 -16.63
C GLY A 59 3.55 -1.89 -16.99
N ASN A 60 4.51 -2.78 -16.88
CA ASN A 60 5.91 -2.49 -17.15
C ASN A 60 6.60 -3.69 -17.79
N GLU A 61 7.33 -3.45 -18.86
CA GLU A 61 8.23 -4.40 -19.48
C GLU A 61 9.55 -3.72 -19.88
N GLY A 62 10.66 -4.32 -19.49
CA GLY A 62 11.97 -3.91 -19.98
C GLY A 62 12.62 -2.72 -19.27
N CYS A 63 12.06 -2.20 -18.18
CA CYS A 63 12.69 -1.13 -17.40
C CYS A 63 12.37 -1.24 -15.91
N LEU A 64 13.16 -0.54 -15.08
CA LEU A 64 12.80 -0.25 -13.70
C LEU A 64 11.92 0.99 -13.67
N PHE A 65 11.09 1.13 -12.64
CA PHE A 65 10.30 2.33 -12.45
C PHE A 65 10.14 2.72 -10.97
N ASP A 66 9.86 4.00 -10.75
CA ASP A 66 9.43 4.59 -9.48
C ASP A 66 8.20 5.44 -9.77
N LEU A 67 7.02 4.97 -9.31
CA LEU A 67 5.74 5.66 -9.41
C LEU A 67 5.46 6.37 -8.10
N ARG A 68 5.20 7.67 -8.18
CA ARG A 68 4.90 8.52 -7.02
C ARG A 68 3.62 9.31 -7.20
N ILE A 69 2.95 9.54 -6.08
CA ILE A 69 1.83 10.48 -5.96
C ILE A 69 2.20 11.47 -4.84
N ASN A 70 2.13 12.78 -5.16
CA ASN A 70 2.49 13.85 -4.23
C ASN A 70 3.89 13.63 -3.61
N ASP A 71 4.85 13.21 -4.43
CA ASP A 71 6.23 12.88 -4.10
C ASP A 71 6.43 11.64 -3.18
N VAL A 72 5.33 10.95 -2.81
CA VAL A 72 5.38 9.71 -2.03
C VAL A 72 5.37 8.51 -2.97
N THR A 73 6.30 7.56 -2.76
CA THR A 73 6.39 6.35 -3.58
C THR A 73 5.18 5.44 -3.36
N VAL A 74 4.44 5.18 -4.44
CA VAL A 74 3.32 4.23 -4.49
C VAL A 74 3.82 2.83 -4.77
N HIS A 75 4.67 2.71 -5.79
CA HIS A 75 5.29 1.45 -6.18
C HIS A 75 6.63 1.69 -6.87
N GLN A 76 7.59 0.85 -6.55
CA GLN A 76 8.92 0.88 -7.13
C GLN A 76 9.36 -0.52 -7.53
N LEU A 77 9.75 -0.72 -8.80
CA LEU A 77 10.39 -1.93 -9.26
C LEU A 77 11.92 -1.71 -9.27
N LYS A 78 12.63 -2.41 -8.39
CA LYS A 78 14.09 -2.27 -8.18
C LYS A 78 14.92 -3.38 -8.85
N HIS A 79 14.27 -4.44 -9.30
CA HIS A 79 14.93 -5.61 -9.88
C HIS A 79 14.39 -5.87 -11.28
N ALA A 80 15.22 -6.52 -12.12
CA ALA A 80 14.77 -6.91 -13.44
C ALA A 80 13.55 -7.83 -13.35
N GLY A 81 12.51 -7.47 -14.08
CA GLY A 81 11.23 -8.16 -14.10
C GLY A 81 10.21 -7.41 -14.95
N SER A 82 9.07 -8.03 -15.17
CA SER A 82 7.94 -7.44 -15.85
C SER A 82 6.70 -7.47 -14.96
N ILE A 83 5.82 -6.50 -15.16
CA ILE A 83 4.50 -6.45 -14.54
C ILE A 83 3.49 -6.36 -15.69
N ALA A 84 2.81 -7.48 -15.98
CA ALA A 84 1.85 -7.55 -17.08
C ALA A 84 0.65 -6.60 -16.91
N GLY A 85 0.34 -6.23 -15.67
CA GLY A 85 -0.68 -5.27 -15.32
C GLY A 85 -1.03 -5.43 -13.84
N THR A 86 -1.05 -4.30 -13.13
CA THR A 86 -1.43 -4.25 -11.72
C THR A 86 -2.14 -2.95 -11.42
N ALA A 87 -2.78 -2.88 -10.26
CA ALA A 87 -3.41 -1.67 -9.78
C ALA A 87 -3.02 -1.42 -8.32
N SER A 88 -2.69 -0.17 -8.01
CA SER A 88 -2.42 0.30 -6.65
C SER A 88 -3.46 1.33 -6.23
N SER A 89 -4.02 1.18 -5.02
CA SER A 89 -4.91 2.18 -4.45
C SER A 89 -4.13 3.47 -4.16
N LEU A 90 -4.71 4.61 -4.52
CA LEU A 90 -4.09 5.93 -4.36
C LEU A 90 -4.65 6.72 -3.18
N ASN A 91 -5.78 6.32 -2.59
CA ASN A 91 -6.39 7.07 -1.49
C ASN A 91 -5.44 7.32 -0.30
N PRO A 92 -4.52 6.40 0.07
CA PRO A 92 -3.53 6.67 1.11
C PRO A 92 -2.56 7.83 0.82
N TYR A 93 -2.45 8.23 -0.45
CA TYR A 93 -1.55 9.28 -0.92
C TYR A 93 -2.29 10.58 -1.27
N ILE A 94 -3.63 10.57 -1.26
CA ILE A 94 -4.49 11.71 -1.52
C ILE A 94 -5.00 12.25 -0.18
N MET A 95 -4.36 13.30 0.33
CA MET A 95 -4.66 13.83 1.66
C MET A 95 -5.91 14.73 1.68
N ARG A 96 -6.28 15.31 0.55
CA ARG A 96 -7.43 16.21 0.37
C ARG A 96 -7.81 16.33 -1.09
N SER A 97 -8.99 16.87 -1.35
CA SER A 97 -9.45 17.24 -2.69
C SER A 97 -8.52 18.28 -3.33
N GLY A 98 -8.46 18.28 -4.65
CA GLY A 98 -7.70 19.20 -5.48
C GLY A 98 -6.67 18.48 -6.34
N LYS A 99 -5.71 19.24 -6.85
CA LYS A 99 -4.64 18.76 -7.72
C LYS A 99 -3.72 17.79 -6.98
N GLN A 100 -3.47 16.67 -7.60
CA GLN A 100 -2.54 15.63 -7.15
C GLN A 100 -1.44 15.49 -8.20
N LYS A 101 -0.18 15.55 -7.77
CA LYS A 101 0.96 15.36 -8.65
C LYS A 101 1.23 13.87 -8.86
N VAL A 102 1.47 13.48 -10.09
CA VAL A 102 1.93 12.14 -10.48
C VAL A 102 3.31 12.28 -11.06
N SER A 103 4.24 11.45 -10.63
CA SER A 103 5.54 11.30 -11.28
C SER A 103 5.90 9.84 -11.49
N VAL A 104 6.46 9.55 -12.65
CA VAL A 104 7.00 8.23 -12.99
C VAL A 104 8.41 8.44 -13.52
N LYS A 105 9.37 7.78 -12.89
CA LYS A 105 10.75 7.72 -13.38
C LYS A 105 11.03 6.31 -13.89
N LEU A 106 11.41 6.19 -15.16
CA LEU A 106 11.83 4.95 -15.78
C LEU A 106 13.34 4.94 -15.92
N THR A 107 13.98 3.82 -15.61
CA THR A 107 15.44 3.63 -15.73
C THR A 107 15.76 2.24 -16.30
N PRO A 108 16.93 2.07 -16.93
CA PRO A 108 17.34 0.76 -17.45
C PRO A 108 17.48 -0.29 -16.34
N PHE A 109 17.41 -1.55 -16.72
CA PHE A 109 17.80 -2.64 -15.83
C PHE A 109 19.28 -2.56 -15.43
N PRO A 110 19.67 -3.13 -14.28
CA PRO A 110 21.06 -3.20 -13.87
C PRO A 110 21.96 -3.79 -14.96
N GLY A 111 23.06 -3.12 -15.25
CA GLY A 111 23.99 -3.52 -16.30
C GLY A 111 23.60 -3.06 -17.72
N LYS A 112 22.46 -2.43 -17.89
CA LYS A 112 22.03 -1.80 -19.15
C LYS A 112 22.21 -0.28 -19.07
N THR A 113 22.54 0.33 -20.20
CA THR A 113 22.71 1.78 -20.31
C THR A 113 21.48 2.50 -20.85
N LYS A 114 20.60 1.75 -21.48
CA LYS A 114 19.37 2.27 -22.11
C LYS A 114 18.16 1.41 -21.75
N ILE A 115 17.02 2.04 -21.61
CA ILE A 115 15.72 1.39 -21.61
C ILE A 115 15.47 0.89 -23.02
N TRP A 116 15.18 -0.42 -23.19
CA TRP A 116 14.89 -1.00 -24.51
C TRP A 116 16.01 -0.82 -25.54
N ASP A 117 17.06 -1.58 -25.33
CA ASP A 117 18.19 -1.67 -26.26
C ASP A 117 17.95 -2.66 -27.42
N SER A 118 16.80 -3.34 -27.47
CA SER A 118 16.47 -4.33 -28.49
C SER A 118 15.31 -3.90 -29.37
N HIS A 119 15.42 -4.22 -30.65
CA HIS A 119 14.46 -3.89 -31.73
C HIS A 119 13.16 -4.73 -31.68
N GLN A 120 12.57 -4.94 -30.52
CA GLN A 120 11.31 -5.65 -30.42
C GLN A 120 10.13 -4.67 -30.35
N PRO A 121 9.42 -4.43 -31.45
CA PRO A 121 8.34 -3.43 -31.53
C PRO A 121 7.01 -3.87 -30.88
N THR A 122 6.99 -5.00 -30.17
CA THR A 122 5.73 -5.64 -29.74
C THR A 122 5.30 -5.30 -28.32
N PHE A 123 6.08 -4.54 -27.56
CA PHE A 123 5.79 -4.30 -26.16
C PHE A 123 5.70 -2.81 -25.85
N GLU A 124 4.67 -2.41 -25.13
CA GLU A 124 4.61 -1.09 -24.52
C GLU A 124 5.45 -1.10 -23.25
N PRO A 125 6.52 -0.29 -23.18
CA PRO A 125 7.52 -0.35 -22.13
C PRO A 125 6.93 -0.02 -20.74
N PHE A 126 6.03 0.95 -20.69
CA PHE A 126 5.31 1.33 -19.50
C PHE A 126 3.97 1.96 -19.87
N LYS A 127 2.93 1.52 -19.20
CA LYS A 127 1.58 2.09 -19.31
C LYS A 127 1.15 2.56 -17.94
N LEU A 128 0.50 3.70 -17.88
CA LEU A 128 -0.14 4.20 -16.67
C LEU A 128 -1.43 4.91 -17.00
N TYR A 129 -2.48 4.58 -16.26
CA TYR A 129 -3.66 5.42 -16.17
C TYR A 129 -4.19 5.46 -14.75
N ILE A 130 -4.83 6.56 -14.39
CA ILE A 130 -5.49 6.74 -13.10
C ILE A 130 -6.99 6.78 -13.34
N CYS A 131 -7.73 6.04 -12.55
CA CYS A 131 -9.19 6.04 -12.56
C CYS A 131 -9.73 6.02 -11.13
N TYR A 132 -11.00 6.34 -11.00
CA TYR A 132 -11.75 6.15 -9.75
C TYR A 132 -13.13 5.56 -10.01
N VAL A 133 -13.71 4.99 -8.96
CA VAL A 133 -15.11 4.60 -8.86
C VAL A 133 -15.65 5.19 -7.56
N ASP A 134 -16.85 5.76 -7.59
CA ASP A 134 -17.53 6.19 -6.36
C ASP A 134 -18.39 5.05 -5.81
N PHE A 135 -17.93 4.43 -4.73
CA PHE A 135 -18.62 3.33 -4.06
C PHE A 135 -19.78 3.79 -3.12
N ALA A 136 -20.10 5.07 -3.11
CA ALA A 136 -21.34 5.52 -2.46
C ALA A 136 -22.55 5.40 -3.38
N LEU A 137 -22.31 5.26 -4.68
CA LEU A 137 -23.36 5.06 -5.68
C LEU A 137 -23.86 3.60 -5.67
N PRO A 138 -25.13 3.35 -6.07
CA PRO A 138 -25.60 2.00 -6.36
C PRO A 138 -24.68 1.29 -7.36
N GLU A 139 -24.60 -0.04 -7.28
CA GLU A 139 -23.66 -0.83 -8.08
C GLU A 139 -23.84 -0.59 -9.60
N GLU A 140 -25.08 -0.46 -10.04
CA GLU A 140 -25.45 -0.19 -11.43
C GLU A 140 -25.03 1.20 -11.94
N GLU A 141 -24.74 2.15 -11.02
CA GLU A 141 -24.30 3.50 -11.32
C GLU A 141 -22.79 3.68 -11.09
N GLN A 142 -22.08 2.64 -10.62
CA GLN A 142 -20.66 2.68 -10.37
C GLN A 142 -19.86 2.63 -11.67
N GLU A 143 -19.55 3.78 -12.21
CA GLU A 143 -18.74 3.91 -13.40
C GLU A 143 -17.26 4.09 -13.05
N ARG A 144 -16.38 3.42 -13.83
CA ARG A 144 -14.95 3.68 -13.72
C ARG A 144 -14.58 4.89 -14.57
N VAL A 145 -14.31 6.01 -13.90
CA VAL A 145 -13.93 7.27 -14.53
C VAL A 145 -12.41 7.37 -14.63
N ARG A 146 -11.89 7.51 -15.84
CA ARG A 146 -10.47 7.72 -16.09
C ARG A 146 -10.16 9.22 -16.00
N VAL A 147 -9.22 9.60 -15.12
CA VAL A 147 -8.84 10.99 -14.85
C VAL A 147 -7.46 11.34 -15.39
N LEU A 148 -6.61 10.35 -15.65
CA LEU A 148 -5.30 10.53 -16.25
C LEU A 148 -4.95 9.34 -17.12
N THR A 149 -4.32 9.59 -18.26
CA THR A 149 -3.66 8.60 -19.09
C THR A 149 -2.29 9.12 -19.47
N MET A 150 -1.24 8.37 -19.14
CA MET A 150 0.10 8.67 -19.62
C MET A 150 0.14 8.47 -21.14
N PRO A 151 0.71 9.40 -21.91
CA PRO A 151 0.88 9.21 -23.35
C PRO A 151 1.72 7.98 -23.65
N GLU A 152 1.45 7.36 -24.79
CA GLU A 152 2.28 6.26 -25.29
C GLU A 152 3.73 6.73 -25.47
N LEU A 153 4.66 5.93 -24.94
CA LEU A 153 6.08 6.27 -24.98
C LEU A 153 6.73 5.73 -26.24
N LYS A 154 7.21 6.63 -27.08
CA LYS A 154 8.14 6.30 -28.16
C LYS A 154 9.56 6.21 -27.58
N LEU A 155 9.87 5.10 -26.92
CA LEU A 155 11.19 4.90 -26.30
C LEU A 155 12.24 4.36 -27.28
N ILE A 156 11.84 3.88 -28.43
CA ILE A 156 12.71 3.38 -29.48
C ILE A 156 12.94 4.51 -30.47
N THR A 157 14.17 4.96 -30.56
CA THR A 157 14.67 5.87 -31.57
C THR A 157 15.48 5.09 -32.62
N ASP A 158 15.84 5.72 -33.74
CA ASP A 158 16.72 5.11 -34.75
C ASP A 158 18.09 4.71 -34.15
N GLU A 159 18.46 5.31 -33.01
CA GLU A 159 19.70 5.04 -32.26
C GLU A 159 19.52 3.96 -31.16
N GLY A 160 18.35 3.33 -31.08
CA GLY A 160 17.96 2.42 -30.00
C GLY A 160 17.29 3.12 -28.83
N GLY A 161 17.17 2.45 -27.66
CA GLY A 161 16.45 2.95 -26.52
C GLY A 161 17.06 4.21 -25.88
N ILE A 162 16.36 4.80 -24.93
CA ILE A 162 16.75 6.01 -24.19
C ILE A 162 17.36 5.68 -22.83
N PRO A 163 18.26 6.54 -22.28
CA PRO A 163 18.91 6.25 -21.01
C PRO A 163 17.99 6.32 -19.78
N SER A 164 16.98 7.17 -19.83
CA SER A 164 15.94 7.28 -18.80
C SER A 164 14.79 8.10 -19.31
N TYR A 165 13.67 8.02 -18.64
CA TYR A 165 12.48 8.83 -18.93
C TYR A 165 11.81 9.27 -17.63
N THR A 166 11.34 10.52 -17.58
CA THR A 166 10.53 11.02 -16.48
C THR A 166 9.24 11.60 -17.04
N TYR A 167 8.13 11.15 -16.49
CA TYR A 167 6.81 11.68 -16.75
C TYR A 167 6.29 12.38 -15.51
N GLU A 168 5.79 13.60 -15.67
CA GLU A 168 5.11 14.35 -14.61
C GLU A 168 3.79 14.87 -15.15
N ALA A 169 2.75 14.75 -14.32
CA ALA A 169 1.41 15.25 -14.64
C ALA A 169 0.64 15.55 -13.36
N GLU A 170 -0.52 16.17 -13.52
CA GLU A 170 -1.47 16.40 -12.44
C GLU A 170 -2.84 15.84 -12.82
N PHE A 171 -3.58 15.38 -11.81
CA PHE A 171 -5.01 15.09 -11.94
C PHE A 171 -5.79 15.71 -10.78
N GLU A 172 -7.06 15.98 -11.01
CA GLU A 172 -7.95 16.51 -9.98
C GLU A 172 -8.59 15.34 -9.21
N ALA A 173 -8.39 15.30 -7.89
CA ALA A 173 -9.07 14.35 -7.02
C ALA A 173 -10.17 15.04 -6.21
N LYS A 174 -11.29 14.34 -6.03
CA LYS A 174 -12.37 14.76 -5.13
C LYS A 174 -12.52 13.67 -4.08
N VAL A 175 -12.21 13.98 -2.82
CA VAL A 175 -12.33 13.06 -1.69
C VAL A 175 -13.12 13.75 -0.58
N PRO A 176 -13.93 13.00 0.21
CA PRO A 176 -14.79 13.60 1.23
C PRO A 176 -14.06 13.91 2.54
N TYR A 177 -12.74 13.85 2.54
CA TYR A 177 -11.91 14.08 3.71
C TYR A 177 -10.78 15.07 3.41
N ALA A 178 -10.24 15.65 4.47
CA ALA A 178 -8.97 16.36 4.44
C ALA A 178 -8.13 15.89 5.63
N VAL A 179 -6.91 15.46 5.34
CA VAL A 179 -5.94 15.02 6.34
C VAL A 179 -4.76 15.98 6.27
N ASN A 180 -4.33 16.48 7.40
CA ASN A 180 -3.21 17.43 7.46
C ASN A 180 -1.84 16.78 7.17
N GLY A 181 -1.84 15.44 6.99
CA GLY A 181 -0.66 14.69 6.62
C GLY A 181 0.38 14.69 7.71
N TYR A 182 1.64 14.70 7.29
CA TYR A 182 2.79 14.69 8.21
C TYR A 182 3.07 16.05 8.87
N THR A 183 2.36 17.11 8.51
CA THR A 183 2.55 18.44 9.09
C THR A 183 2.11 18.52 10.56
N ASP A 184 1.21 17.62 10.96
CA ASP A 184 0.73 17.49 12.34
C ASP A 184 1.48 16.37 13.09
N GLY A 185 2.54 15.84 12.49
CA GLY A 185 3.39 14.83 13.13
C GLY A 185 4.11 15.42 14.33
N ILE A 186 4.16 14.66 15.44
CA ILE A 186 5.00 15.01 16.58
C ILE A 186 6.46 14.86 16.15
N ASP A 187 7.27 15.88 16.37
CA ASP A 187 8.72 15.76 16.19
C ASP A 187 9.24 14.75 17.21
N LEU A 188 9.76 13.63 16.73
CA LEU A 188 10.26 12.56 17.61
C LEU A 188 11.38 13.04 18.55
N ARG A 189 12.07 14.14 18.20
CA ARG A 189 13.09 14.78 19.05
C ARG A 189 12.49 15.49 20.27
N GLU A 190 11.18 15.77 20.25
CA GLU A 190 10.44 16.38 21.36
C GLU A 190 9.85 15.35 22.32
N ILE A 191 9.95 14.04 21.98
CA ILE A 191 9.48 12.97 22.87
C ILE A 191 10.65 12.58 23.79
N PRO A 192 10.54 12.83 25.12
CA PRO A 192 11.55 12.38 26.06
C PRO A 192 11.67 10.85 26.02
N ASP A 193 12.89 10.34 26.13
CA ASP A 193 13.20 8.91 26.28
C ASP A 193 12.97 8.04 25.03
N ILE A 194 12.97 8.60 23.81
CA ILE A 194 13.17 7.82 22.59
C ILE A 194 14.67 7.81 22.26
N GLU A 195 15.37 6.75 22.64
CA GLU A 195 16.71 6.39 22.18
C GLU A 195 16.65 5.34 21.08
#